data_3a710f2261ad3fb0640adfa21e1f4acc
#
_entry.id   3a710f2261ad3fb0640adfa21e1f4acc
#
_cell.length_a   1.000
_cell.length_b   1.000
_cell.length_c   1.000
_cell.angle_alpha   90.00
_cell.angle_beta   90.00
_cell.angle_gamma   90.00
#
_symmetry.space_group_name_H-M   'P 1'
#
loop_
_entity.id
_entity.type
_entity.pdbx_description
1 polymer ?
#
loop_
_entity_poly.entity_id
_entity_poly.type
_entity_poly.pdbx_seq_one_letter_code
_entity_poly.pdbx_strand_id
1 'polypeptide(L)'
;MIDTSILLTRGATYKKLAPDEILFKEGARCDFYYQIVRGQIRWVNFNKEGDEYLQTLVEKGESIGELPLFDAGVYAATAIANKSSIILRLPKEAFHKLLVDEPRIHFSFSNLLTQRLRFKFFLLKEIANNNPEQIISSLLTYLHEKKDHVCAVCNQVRLTR
;
A
#
# COMPACT_ATOMS: atom_id res chain seq x y z
N MET A 1 -2.28 11.16 -1.42
CA MET A 1 -3.49 10.37 -1.72
C MET A 1 -4.51 11.23 -2.44
N ILE A 2 -5.39 10.61 -3.23
CA ILE A 2 -6.44 11.34 -3.97
C ILE A 2 -7.53 11.75 -3.00
N ASP A 3 -8.04 12.97 -3.15
CA ASP A 3 -9.20 13.41 -2.35
C ASP A 3 -10.42 12.53 -2.65
N THR A 4 -11.15 12.13 -1.61
CA THR A 4 -12.33 11.28 -1.71
C THR A 4 -13.42 11.89 -2.60
N SER A 5 -13.58 13.22 -2.55
CA SER A 5 -14.56 13.94 -3.37
C SER A 5 -14.22 13.82 -4.87
N ILE A 6 -12.95 13.93 -5.23
CA ILE A 6 -12.48 13.75 -6.61
C ILE A 6 -12.75 12.32 -7.08
N LEU A 7 -12.47 11.32 -6.27
CA LEU A 7 -12.75 9.92 -6.63
C LEU A 7 -14.23 9.68 -6.86
N LEU A 8 -15.10 10.21 -6.01
CA LEU A 8 -16.56 10.06 -6.12
C LEU A 8 -17.10 10.74 -7.38
N THR A 9 -16.62 11.94 -7.71
CA THR A 9 -17.04 12.64 -8.96
C THR A 9 -16.60 11.91 -10.22
N ARG A 10 -15.59 11.04 -10.14
CA ARG A 10 -15.09 10.19 -11.23
C ARG A 10 -15.75 8.81 -11.26
N GLY A 11 -16.77 8.56 -10.42
CA GLY A 11 -17.54 7.33 -10.40
C GLY A 11 -16.99 6.25 -9.45
N ALA A 12 -16.17 6.62 -8.49
CA ALA A 12 -15.77 5.68 -7.45
C ALA A 12 -16.96 5.27 -6.58
N THR A 13 -16.93 4.03 -6.12
CA THR A 13 -17.95 3.46 -5.24
C THR A 13 -17.32 2.92 -3.97
N TYR A 14 -18.09 2.97 -2.87
CA TYR A 14 -17.68 2.35 -1.62
C TYR A 14 -17.86 0.83 -1.66
N LYS A 15 -16.87 0.10 -1.12
CA LYS A 15 -16.97 -1.33 -0.83
C LYS A 15 -16.64 -1.53 0.65
N LYS A 16 -17.50 -2.28 1.37
CA LYS A 16 -17.24 -2.74 2.74
C LYS A 16 -16.58 -4.11 2.67
N LEU A 17 -15.66 -4.36 3.59
CA LEU A 17 -14.96 -5.62 3.76
C LEU A 17 -15.09 -6.05 5.21
N ALA A 18 -15.50 -7.30 5.43
CA ALA A 18 -15.42 -7.95 6.73
C ALA A 18 -13.95 -8.26 7.08
N PRO A 19 -13.60 -8.48 8.37
CA PRO A 19 -12.30 -9.03 8.73
C PRO A 19 -12.03 -10.32 7.93
N ASP A 20 -10.80 -10.52 7.48
CA ASP A 20 -10.31 -11.64 6.68
C ASP A 20 -10.94 -11.78 5.27
N GLU A 21 -11.79 -10.83 4.86
CA GLU A 21 -12.28 -10.78 3.49
C GLU A 21 -11.17 -10.39 2.50
N ILE A 22 -11.03 -11.18 1.44
CA ILE A 22 -10.05 -10.94 0.37
C ILE A 22 -10.59 -9.84 -0.56
N LEU A 23 -9.83 -8.77 -0.75
CA LEU A 23 -10.13 -7.72 -1.71
C LEU A 23 -9.75 -8.14 -3.14
N PHE A 24 -8.54 -8.66 -3.31
CA PHE A 24 -8.03 -9.26 -4.53
C PHE A 24 -6.92 -10.26 -4.20
N LYS A 25 -6.68 -11.22 -5.11
CA LYS A 25 -5.65 -12.25 -4.97
C LYS A 25 -4.43 -11.94 -5.83
N GLU A 26 -3.26 -12.38 -5.36
CA GLU A 26 -2.03 -12.45 -6.16
C GLU A 26 -2.30 -13.16 -7.49
N GLY A 27 -1.70 -12.67 -8.57
CA GLY A 27 -1.88 -13.20 -9.92
C GLY A 27 -3.21 -12.84 -10.59
N ALA A 28 -4.16 -12.23 -9.88
CA ALA A 28 -5.42 -11.78 -10.49
C ALA A 28 -5.23 -10.49 -11.31
N ARG A 29 -6.12 -10.29 -12.27
CA ARG A 29 -6.18 -9.09 -13.11
C ARG A 29 -6.66 -7.88 -12.30
N CYS A 30 -6.14 -6.70 -12.62
CA CYS A 30 -6.51 -5.45 -11.98
C CYS A 30 -7.56 -4.70 -12.82
N ASP A 31 -8.76 -4.54 -12.25
CA ASP A 31 -9.87 -3.81 -12.86
C ASP A 31 -10.18 -2.48 -12.16
N PHE A 32 -9.60 -2.26 -10.97
CA PHE A 32 -9.92 -1.10 -10.15
C PHE A 32 -8.68 -0.50 -9.48
N TYR A 33 -8.70 0.81 -9.32
CA TYR A 33 -7.94 1.52 -8.30
C TYR A 33 -8.65 1.39 -6.95
N TYR A 34 -7.90 1.17 -5.86
CA TYR A 34 -8.42 1.07 -4.50
C TYR A 34 -7.76 2.07 -3.56
N GLN A 35 -8.56 2.71 -2.71
CA GLN A 35 -8.10 3.60 -1.64
C GLN A 35 -8.85 3.29 -0.35
N ILE A 36 -8.12 3.20 0.78
CA ILE A 36 -8.70 2.88 2.07
C ILE A 36 -9.29 4.15 2.68
N VAL A 37 -10.59 4.12 3.00
CA VAL A 37 -11.30 5.21 3.68
C VAL A 37 -11.29 5.00 5.19
N ARG A 38 -11.45 3.73 5.62
CA ARG A 38 -11.44 3.33 7.02
C ARG A 38 -11.00 1.87 7.13
N GLY A 39 -10.29 1.54 8.18
CA GLY A 39 -9.84 0.18 8.45
C GLY A 39 -8.37 -0.01 8.15
N GLN A 40 -7.99 -1.24 7.84
CA GLN A 40 -6.62 -1.64 7.56
C GLN A 40 -6.64 -2.89 6.68
N ILE A 41 -5.79 -2.90 5.65
CA ILE A 41 -5.62 -4.02 4.73
C ILE A 41 -4.19 -4.54 4.87
N ARG A 42 -4.02 -5.85 5.04
CA ARG A 42 -2.72 -6.50 4.96
C ARG A 42 -2.44 -6.94 3.52
N TRP A 43 -1.26 -6.66 3.05
CA TRP A 43 -0.77 -7.07 1.74
C TRP A 43 0.22 -8.20 1.91
N VAL A 44 -0.11 -9.39 1.41
CA VAL A 44 0.55 -10.65 1.75
C VAL A 44 0.86 -11.50 0.52
N ASN A 45 1.95 -12.26 0.60
CA ASN A 45 2.20 -13.40 -0.28
C ASN A 45 2.12 -14.69 0.54
N PHE A 46 1.93 -15.82 -0.14
CA PHE A 46 1.93 -17.13 0.47
C PHE A 46 3.08 -17.96 -0.11
N ASN A 47 3.74 -18.78 0.72
CA ASN A 47 4.68 -19.77 0.24
C ASN A 47 3.95 -21.04 -0.27
N LYS A 48 4.72 -22.04 -0.69
CA LYS A 48 4.17 -23.30 -1.19
C LYS A 48 3.47 -24.12 -0.09
N GLU A 49 3.86 -23.91 1.15
CA GLU A 49 3.30 -24.54 2.36
C GLU A 49 2.01 -23.86 2.83
N GLY A 50 1.70 -22.67 2.27
CA GLY A 50 0.51 -21.88 2.62
C GLY A 50 0.73 -20.87 3.74
N ASP A 51 1.97 -20.68 4.21
CA ASP A 51 2.28 -19.66 5.21
C ASP A 51 2.18 -18.26 4.63
N GLU A 52 1.62 -17.35 5.41
CA GLU A 52 1.41 -15.95 5.05
C GLU A 52 2.66 -15.11 5.34
N TYR A 53 3.16 -14.40 4.33
CA TYR A 53 4.23 -13.41 4.45
C TYR A 53 3.67 -12.01 4.30
N LEU A 54 3.66 -11.25 5.39
CA LEU A 54 3.23 -9.86 5.39
C LEU A 54 4.25 -8.99 4.64
N GLN A 55 3.79 -8.36 3.56
CA GLN A 55 4.57 -7.36 2.82
C GLN A 55 4.45 -5.97 3.45
N THR A 56 3.22 -5.57 3.77
CA THR A 56 2.92 -4.30 4.43
C THR A 56 1.48 -4.27 4.95
N LEU A 57 1.24 -3.39 5.91
CA LEU A 57 -0.10 -2.97 6.32
C LEU A 57 -0.40 -1.62 5.66
N VAL A 58 -1.57 -1.51 5.07
CA VAL A 58 -2.05 -0.32 4.37
C VAL A 58 -3.24 0.24 5.13
N GLU A 59 -3.21 1.54 5.44
CA GLU A 59 -4.15 2.18 6.34
C GLU A 59 -5.01 3.24 5.64
N LYS A 60 -5.83 3.91 6.47
CA LYS A 60 -6.70 5.01 6.01
C LYS A 60 -5.91 6.04 5.20
N GLY A 61 -6.44 6.39 4.04
CA GLY A 61 -5.86 7.38 3.12
C GLY A 61 -4.91 6.78 2.08
N GLU A 62 -4.38 5.59 2.27
CA GLU A 62 -3.44 4.97 1.36
C GLU A 62 -4.12 4.18 0.23
N SER A 63 -3.39 3.99 -0.89
CA SER A 63 -3.79 3.13 -2.01
C SER A 63 -3.16 1.75 -1.88
N ILE A 64 -3.82 0.75 -2.46
CA ILE A 64 -3.33 -0.62 -2.50
C ILE A 64 -3.55 -1.25 -3.88
N GLY A 65 -2.58 -2.05 -4.34
CA GLY A 65 -2.66 -2.80 -5.59
C GLY A 65 -2.53 -1.93 -6.83
N GLU A 66 -1.80 -0.83 -6.75
CA GLU A 66 -1.67 0.14 -7.84
C GLU A 66 -0.70 -0.28 -8.96
N LEU A 67 0.23 -1.23 -8.74
CA LEU A 67 1.24 -1.60 -9.74
C LEU A 67 0.62 -1.97 -11.11
N PRO A 68 -0.39 -2.87 -11.17
CA PRO A 68 -0.97 -3.27 -12.45
C PRO A 68 -1.77 -2.17 -13.17
N LEU A 69 -2.03 -1.06 -12.49
CA LEU A 69 -2.63 0.12 -13.14
C LEU A 69 -1.64 0.83 -14.06
N PHE A 70 -0.33 0.68 -13.81
CA PHE A 70 0.72 1.37 -14.55
C PHE A 70 1.48 0.45 -15.53
N ASP A 71 1.66 -0.83 -15.20
CA ASP A 71 2.44 -1.79 -16.00
C ASP A 71 1.60 -2.84 -16.74
N ALA A 72 0.26 -2.78 -16.58
CA ALA A 72 -0.70 -3.75 -17.12
C ALA A 72 -0.44 -5.21 -16.69
N GLY A 73 0.35 -5.43 -15.64
CA GLY A 73 0.60 -6.73 -15.05
C GLY A 73 -0.57 -7.26 -14.23
N VAL A 74 -0.28 -8.23 -13.37
CA VAL A 74 -1.21 -8.81 -12.40
C VAL A 74 -0.86 -8.34 -10.99
N TYR A 75 -1.74 -8.56 -10.01
CA TYR A 75 -1.42 -8.23 -8.62
C TYR A 75 -0.22 -9.03 -8.11
N ALA A 76 0.76 -8.34 -7.55
CA ALA A 76 2.00 -8.93 -7.04
C ALA A 76 1.84 -9.59 -5.66
N ALA A 77 0.71 -9.38 -4.99
CA ALA A 77 0.39 -9.97 -3.69
C ALA A 77 -1.12 -9.95 -3.46
N THR A 78 -1.59 -10.71 -2.47
CA THR A 78 -3.00 -10.76 -2.06
C THR A 78 -3.29 -9.65 -1.05
N ALA A 79 -4.44 -8.98 -1.18
CA ALA A 79 -4.92 -7.97 -0.23
C ALA A 79 -6.07 -8.53 0.60
N ILE A 80 -5.94 -8.52 1.93
CA ILE A 80 -6.90 -9.07 2.87
C ILE A 80 -7.22 -8.02 3.94
N ALA A 81 -8.50 -7.87 4.26
CA ALA A 81 -8.91 -6.96 5.32
C ALA A 81 -8.43 -7.46 6.69
N ASN A 82 -7.57 -6.70 7.36
CA ASN A 82 -7.07 -7.03 8.69
C ASN A 82 -8.11 -6.77 9.80
N LYS A 83 -9.07 -5.91 9.50
CA LYS A 83 -10.24 -5.57 10.33
C LYS A 83 -11.37 -5.06 9.43
N SER A 84 -12.57 -4.89 9.98
CA SER A 84 -13.69 -4.28 9.23
C SER A 84 -13.25 -2.99 8.55
N SER A 85 -13.33 -2.94 7.24
CA SER A 85 -12.76 -1.89 6.41
C SER A 85 -13.76 -1.33 5.41
N ILE A 86 -13.58 -0.07 5.05
CA ILE A 86 -14.32 0.62 3.98
C ILE A 86 -13.29 1.14 3.01
N ILE A 87 -13.42 0.76 1.75
CA ILE A 87 -12.57 1.21 0.66
C ILE A 87 -13.38 1.93 -0.41
N LEU A 88 -12.73 2.83 -1.14
CA LEU A 88 -13.19 3.33 -2.43
C LEU A 88 -12.56 2.50 -3.54
N ARG A 89 -13.36 2.13 -4.54
CA ARG A 89 -12.89 1.53 -5.79
C ARG A 89 -13.30 2.40 -6.97
N LEU A 90 -12.35 2.69 -7.85
CA LEU A 90 -12.56 3.44 -9.09
C LEU A 90 -12.18 2.53 -10.26
N PRO A 91 -13.04 2.36 -11.30
CA PRO A 91 -12.66 1.57 -12.48
C PRO A 91 -11.34 2.03 -13.09
N LYS A 92 -10.54 1.08 -13.59
CA LYS A 92 -9.20 1.33 -14.15
C LYS A 92 -9.19 2.41 -15.22
N GLU A 93 -10.15 2.38 -16.14
CA GLU A 93 -10.29 3.36 -17.22
C GLU A 93 -10.57 4.78 -16.69
N ALA A 94 -11.45 4.89 -15.68
CA ALA A 94 -11.74 6.16 -15.03
C ALA A 94 -10.53 6.70 -14.25
N PHE A 95 -9.74 5.79 -13.62
CA PHE A 95 -8.49 6.15 -12.96
C PHE A 95 -7.46 6.68 -13.97
N HIS A 96 -7.28 6.01 -15.12
CA HIS A 96 -6.34 6.49 -16.15
C HIS A 96 -6.77 7.87 -16.70
N LYS A 97 -8.08 8.06 -16.94
CA LYS A 97 -8.60 9.35 -17.35
C LYS A 97 -8.35 10.43 -16.30
N LEU A 98 -8.54 10.10 -15.01
CA LEU A 98 -8.24 11.02 -13.91
C LEU A 98 -6.76 11.44 -13.91
N LEU A 99 -5.82 10.51 -14.14
CA LEU A 99 -4.39 10.83 -14.20
C LEU A 99 -4.03 11.75 -15.37
N VAL A 100 -4.73 11.62 -16.50
CA VAL A 100 -4.55 12.52 -17.67
C VAL A 100 -5.12 13.91 -17.38
N ASP A 101 -6.32 13.97 -16.83
CA ASP A 101 -7.02 15.22 -16.51
C ASP A 101 -6.34 16.00 -15.37
N GLU A 102 -5.67 15.29 -14.44
CA GLU A 102 -5.05 15.82 -13.24
C GLU A 102 -3.55 15.43 -13.12
N PRO A 103 -2.65 16.04 -13.87
CA PRO A 103 -1.23 15.67 -13.86
C PRO A 103 -0.55 15.73 -12.49
N ARG A 104 -1.05 16.59 -11.58
CA ARG A 104 -0.56 16.65 -10.19
C ARG A 104 -0.79 15.34 -9.43
N ILE A 105 -1.93 14.68 -9.67
CA ILE A 105 -2.25 13.37 -9.09
C ILE A 105 -1.30 12.33 -9.65
N HIS A 106 -1.08 12.33 -10.96
CA HIS A 106 -0.11 11.44 -11.61
C HIS A 106 1.30 11.59 -11.00
N PHE A 107 1.77 12.83 -10.86
CA PHE A 107 3.07 13.09 -10.23
C PHE A 107 3.14 12.61 -8.78
N SER A 108 2.06 12.76 -8.02
CA SER A 108 1.96 12.25 -6.64
C SER A 108 2.09 10.72 -6.58
N PHE A 109 1.52 9.99 -7.55
CA PHE A 109 1.70 8.53 -7.66
C PHE A 109 3.14 8.16 -8.02
N SER A 110 3.76 8.85 -8.97
CA SER A 110 5.17 8.63 -9.32
C SER A 110 6.07 8.81 -8.10
N ASN A 111 5.81 9.84 -7.30
CA ASN A 111 6.54 10.06 -6.05
C ASN A 111 6.29 8.94 -5.02
N LEU A 112 5.05 8.50 -4.82
CA LEU A 112 4.71 7.39 -3.94
C LEU A 112 5.45 6.10 -4.33
N LEU A 113 5.39 5.73 -5.60
CA LEU A 113 6.06 4.53 -6.12
C LEU A 113 7.58 4.61 -5.97
N THR A 114 8.15 5.79 -6.22
CA THR A 114 9.58 6.06 -6.01
C THR A 114 9.99 5.88 -4.55
N GLN A 115 9.18 6.38 -3.61
CA GLN A 115 9.45 6.20 -2.17
C GLN A 115 9.39 4.72 -1.76
N ARG A 116 8.38 3.99 -2.23
CA ARG A 116 8.25 2.54 -1.99
C ARG A 116 9.44 1.77 -2.58
N LEU A 117 9.88 2.11 -3.78
CA LEU A 117 11.04 1.49 -4.42
C LEU A 117 12.33 1.79 -3.64
N ARG A 118 12.56 3.03 -3.22
CA ARG A 118 13.72 3.40 -2.37
C ARG A 118 13.73 2.61 -1.05
N PHE A 119 12.59 2.42 -0.42
CA PHE A 119 12.48 1.60 0.78
C PHE A 119 12.84 0.14 0.50
N LYS A 120 12.38 -0.44 -0.62
CA LYS A 120 12.76 -1.81 -1.00
C LYS A 120 14.26 -1.95 -1.27
N PHE A 121 14.90 -0.98 -1.93
CA PHE A 121 16.36 -0.97 -2.10
C PHE A 121 17.10 -0.86 -0.79
N PHE A 122 16.61 -0.02 0.13
CA PHE A 122 17.16 0.05 1.49
C PHE A 122 17.11 -1.32 2.18
N LEU A 123 15.94 -1.97 2.20
CA LEU A 123 15.78 -3.30 2.81
C LEU A 123 16.69 -4.35 2.17
N LEU A 124 16.77 -4.39 0.84
CA LEU A 124 17.64 -5.34 0.12
C LEU A 124 19.12 -5.16 0.51
N LYS A 125 19.58 -3.90 0.60
CA LYS A 125 20.94 -3.59 1.04
C LYS A 125 21.20 -4.09 2.46
N GLU A 126 20.28 -3.82 3.40
CA GLU A 126 20.43 -4.24 4.79
C GLU A 126 20.42 -5.78 4.93
N ILE A 127 19.52 -6.46 4.23
CA ILE A 127 19.44 -7.93 4.21
C ILE A 127 20.75 -8.55 3.67
N ALA A 128 21.35 -7.95 2.65
CA ALA A 128 22.61 -8.42 2.06
C ALA A 128 23.79 -8.37 3.05
N ASN A 129 23.70 -7.54 4.09
CA ASN A 129 24.74 -7.44 5.14
C ASN A 129 24.72 -8.61 6.13
N ASN A 130 23.70 -9.47 6.12
CA ASN A 130 23.55 -10.69 6.96
C ASN A 130 23.75 -10.47 8.50
N ASN A 131 23.51 -9.26 9.00
CA ASN A 131 23.58 -8.95 10.42
C ASN A 131 22.21 -8.48 10.93
N PRO A 132 21.45 -9.34 11.64
CA PRO A 132 20.09 -9.02 12.10
C PRO A 132 20.02 -7.79 13.01
N GLU A 133 20.99 -7.59 13.90
CA GLU A 133 21.02 -6.43 14.80
C GLU A 133 21.21 -5.13 14.03
N GLN A 134 22.08 -5.16 13.03
CA GLN A 134 22.32 -4.02 12.17
C GLN A 134 21.10 -3.71 11.30
N ILE A 135 20.43 -4.73 10.77
CA ILE A 135 19.18 -4.57 9.99
C ILE A 135 18.14 -3.84 10.83
N ILE A 136 17.90 -4.29 12.07
CA ILE A 136 16.92 -3.68 12.97
C ILE A 136 17.31 -2.23 13.30
N SER A 137 18.57 -1.99 13.65
CA SER A 137 19.06 -0.64 13.97
C SER A 137 18.90 0.32 12.80
N SER A 138 19.31 -0.10 11.60
CA SER A 138 19.19 0.70 10.37
C SER A 138 17.71 0.98 10.02
N LEU A 139 16.82 -0.01 10.20
CA LEU A 139 15.39 0.15 9.97
C LEU A 139 14.77 1.17 10.93
N LEU A 140 15.07 1.09 12.22
CA LEU A 140 14.58 2.04 13.21
C LEU A 140 15.08 3.46 12.93
N THR A 141 16.34 3.61 12.54
CA THR A 141 16.91 4.89 12.13
C THR A 141 16.21 5.45 10.90
N TYR A 142 16.00 4.62 9.88
CA TYR A 142 15.29 5.01 8.67
C TYR A 142 13.86 5.50 8.95
N LEU A 143 13.09 4.75 9.76
CA LEU A 143 11.73 5.12 10.15
C LEU A 143 11.70 6.44 10.95
N HIS A 144 12.65 6.63 11.84
CA HIS A 144 12.78 7.85 12.62
C HIS A 144 13.09 9.07 11.73
N GLU A 145 14.03 8.96 10.79
CA GLU A 145 14.39 10.03 9.84
C GLU A 145 13.22 10.39 8.92
N LYS A 146 12.46 9.39 8.49
CA LYS A 146 11.26 9.60 7.65
C LYS A 146 10.06 10.09 8.44
N LYS A 147 10.15 10.16 9.77
CA LYS A 147 9.02 10.43 10.69
C LYS A 147 7.86 9.45 10.49
N ASP A 148 8.18 8.24 10.02
CA ASP A 148 7.22 7.18 9.81
C ASP A 148 7.08 6.36 11.09
N HIS A 149 5.85 6.12 11.52
CA HIS A 149 5.55 5.49 12.81
C HIS A 149 6.18 6.15 14.05
N VAL A 150 6.57 7.44 13.97
CA VAL A 150 7.17 8.18 15.08
C VAL A 150 6.08 8.90 15.87
N CYS A 151 6.10 8.71 17.19
CA CYS A 151 5.18 9.42 18.09
C CYS A 151 5.51 10.92 18.12
N ALA A 152 4.53 11.79 17.82
CA ALA A 152 4.71 13.23 17.84
C ALA A 152 5.01 13.82 19.24
N VAL A 153 4.70 13.06 20.31
CA VAL A 153 4.88 13.53 21.70
C VAL A 153 6.22 13.08 22.28
N CYS A 154 6.56 11.79 22.14
CA CYS A 154 7.78 11.23 22.76
C CYS A 154 8.92 10.97 21.76
N ASN A 155 8.70 11.24 20.48
CA ASN A 155 9.68 11.06 19.38
C ASN A 155 10.24 9.63 19.28
N GLN A 156 9.49 8.63 19.75
CA GLN A 156 9.86 7.21 19.68
C GLN A 156 9.18 6.55 18.49
N VAL A 157 9.90 5.63 17.83
CA VAL A 157 9.32 4.77 16.79
C VAL A 157 8.37 3.77 17.45
N ARG A 158 7.14 3.69 16.96
CA ARG A 158 6.11 2.76 17.43
C ARG A 158 5.87 1.71 16.35
N LEU A 159 6.27 0.49 16.64
CA LEU A 159 5.97 -0.66 15.80
C LEU A 159 4.80 -1.42 16.44
N THR A 160 3.76 -1.68 15.69
CA THR A 160 2.65 -2.58 16.10
C THR A 160 2.96 -4.00 15.65
N ARG A 161 2.57 -4.98 16.47
CA ARG A 161 2.59 -6.39 16.06
C ARG A 161 1.51 -6.67 15.04
#